data_fc147490e64e3a8a149b1ae004c91648
#
_entry.id   fc147490e64e3a8a149b1ae004c91648
#
_cell.length_a   1.000
_cell.length_b   1.000
_cell.length_c   1.000
_cell.angle_alpha   90.00
_cell.angle_beta   90.00
_cell.angle_gamma   90.00
#
_symmetry.space_group_name_H-M   'P 1'
#
loop_
_entity.id
_entity.type
_entity.pdbx_description
1 polymer ?
#
loop_
_entity_poly.entity_id
_entity_poly.type
_entity_poly.pdbx_seq_one_letter_code
_entity_poly.pdbx_strand_id
1 'polypeptide(L)'
;MNQMLQDTEVQNAEVQPPHAEGVSDTPAHPPALEHPHFAKPQRVAFVQSSWHRDVVEECRISFLKEIEARHITNVDVFEVPGSFEIPLHAQLLAKTRRYTAIVAAGLVVDGGIYRHEFVANTVVSRLMDLQLDTGVPMISAVLTPHH
;
A
#
# COMPACT_ATOMS: atom_id res chain seq x y z
N MET A 1 17.94 41.79 -30.93
CA MET A 1 17.51 40.83 -31.94
C MET A 1 16.69 39.76 -31.22
N ASN A 2 15.42 39.95 -31.32
CA ASN A 2 14.42 39.08 -30.70
C ASN A 2 14.23 37.86 -31.56
N GLN A 3 14.59 36.71 -31.05
CA GLN A 3 14.10 35.49 -31.64
C GLN A 3 12.93 34.95 -30.81
N MET A 4 11.85 35.05 -31.44
CA MET A 4 10.58 34.50 -31.07
C MET A 4 10.71 33.07 -30.58
N LEU A 5 10.33 32.89 -29.36
CA LEU A 5 9.83 31.59 -28.91
C LEU A 5 8.60 31.29 -29.77
N GLN A 6 8.77 30.45 -30.75
CA GLN A 6 7.64 29.85 -31.40
C GLN A 6 6.98 28.95 -30.36
N ASP A 7 5.82 29.37 -29.98
CA ASP A 7 4.88 28.54 -29.26
C ASP A 7 4.68 27.26 -30.05
N THR A 8 5.31 26.22 -29.57
CA THR A 8 4.92 24.89 -30.00
C THR A 8 3.57 24.64 -29.34
N GLU A 9 2.51 24.93 -30.08
CA GLU A 9 1.22 24.40 -29.74
C GLU A 9 1.36 22.90 -29.63
N VAL A 10 1.41 22.42 -28.40
CA VAL A 10 1.15 21.03 -28.13
C VAL A 10 -0.31 20.84 -28.50
N GLN A 11 -0.53 20.38 -29.72
CA GLN A 11 -1.83 19.88 -30.07
C GLN A 11 -2.09 18.72 -29.14
N ASN A 12 -2.90 18.98 -28.13
CA ASN A 12 -3.54 17.92 -27.38
C ASN A 12 -4.33 17.10 -28.41
N ALA A 13 -3.73 16.00 -28.83
CA ALA A 13 -4.49 14.98 -29.50
C ALA A 13 -5.54 14.55 -28.48
N GLU A 14 -6.78 14.96 -28.69
CA GLU A 14 -7.91 14.38 -28.00
C GLU A 14 -7.88 12.89 -28.31
N VAL A 15 -7.35 12.13 -27.39
CA VAL A 15 -7.54 10.69 -27.40
C VAL A 15 -8.99 10.49 -27.05
N GLN A 16 -9.81 10.31 -28.06
CA GLN A 16 -11.17 9.89 -27.86
C GLN A 16 -11.14 8.57 -27.08
N PRO A 17 -11.86 8.49 -25.97
CA PRO A 17 -11.96 7.23 -25.28
C PRO A 17 -12.54 6.19 -26.24
N PRO A 18 -12.04 4.97 -26.24
CA PRO A 18 -12.60 3.93 -27.08
C PRO A 18 -14.10 3.83 -26.78
N HIS A 19 -14.89 3.89 -27.83
CA HIS A 19 -16.32 3.66 -27.70
C HIS A 19 -16.51 2.27 -27.12
N ALA A 20 -17.03 2.22 -25.91
CA ALA A 20 -17.43 0.97 -25.30
C ALA A 20 -18.66 0.44 -26.03
N GLU A 21 -18.43 -0.32 -27.07
CA GLU A 21 -19.49 -1.11 -27.69
C GLU A 21 -19.66 -2.37 -26.84
N GLY A 22 -20.81 -2.49 -26.24
CA GLY A 22 -21.18 -3.67 -25.48
C GLY A 22 -21.45 -3.39 -24.01
N VAL A 23 -22.52 -2.66 -23.75
CA VAL A 23 -23.09 -2.62 -22.41
C VAL A 23 -23.73 -3.96 -22.17
N SER A 24 -23.06 -4.83 -21.42
CA SER A 24 -23.73 -5.97 -20.84
C SER A 24 -24.66 -5.46 -19.74
N ASP A 25 -25.94 -5.83 -19.79
CA ASP A 25 -26.95 -5.56 -18.76
C ASP A 25 -26.68 -6.37 -17.46
N THR A 26 -25.45 -6.35 -16.99
CA THR A 26 -25.16 -6.84 -15.66
C THR A 26 -25.53 -5.74 -14.69
N PRO A 27 -26.33 -6.00 -13.62
CA PRO A 27 -26.62 -5.00 -12.62
C PRO A 27 -25.29 -4.51 -12.05
N ALA A 28 -24.93 -3.30 -12.42
CA ALA A 28 -23.71 -2.71 -12.00
C ALA A 28 -23.71 -2.59 -10.48
N HIS A 29 -22.71 -3.16 -9.84
CA HIS A 29 -22.31 -2.64 -8.55
C HIS A 29 -22.15 -1.13 -8.69
N PRO A 30 -22.58 -0.33 -7.70
CA PRO A 30 -22.35 1.10 -7.76
C PRO A 30 -20.88 1.31 -8.13
N PRO A 31 -20.57 2.21 -9.08
CA PRO A 31 -19.20 2.41 -9.50
C PRO A 31 -18.36 2.64 -8.25
N ALA A 32 -17.31 1.85 -8.10
CA ALA A 32 -16.35 2.07 -7.05
C ALA A 32 -15.93 3.54 -7.15
N LEU A 33 -16.00 4.25 -6.02
CA LEU A 33 -15.54 5.63 -5.97
C LEU A 33 -14.12 5.64 -6.52
N GLU A 34 -13.92 6.29 -7.65
CA GLU A 34 -12.62 6.40 -8.27
C GLU A 34 -11.72 7.24 -7.35
N HIS A 35 -10.93 6.55 -6.56
CA HIS A 35 -9.90 7.20 -5.79
C HIS A 35 -8.70 7.46 -6.71
N PRO A 36 -8.08 8.66 -6.67
CA PRO A 36 -6.95 8.98 -7.54
C PRO A 36 -5.80 7.96 -7.50
N HIS A 37 -5.63 7.29 -6.38
CA HIS A 37 -4.62 6.23 -6.24
C HIS A 37 -4.91 4.97 -7.06
N PHE A 38 -6.15 4.74 -7.44
CA PHE A 38 -6.54 3.55 -8.19
C PHE A 38 -6.53 3.75 -9.72
N ALA A 39 -6.20 4.96 -10.17
CA ALA A 39 -6.10 5.27 -11.60
C ALA A 39 -4.84 4.71 -12.28
N LYS A 40 -3.85 4.24 -11.50
CA LYS A 40 -2.61 3.64 -11.99
C LYS A 40 -2.61 2.12 -11.78
N PRO A 41 -1.77 1.37 -12.51
CA PRO A 41 -1.56 -0.04 -12.21
C PRO A 41 -1.24 -0.22 -10.73
N GLN A 42 -1.94 -1.13 -10.08
CA GLN A 42 -1.80 -1.33 -8.65
C GLN A 42 -0.49 -2.03 -8.33
N ARG A 43 0.26 -1.46 -7.40
CA ARG A 43 1.45 -2.05 -6.82
C ARG A 43 1.38 -1.93 -5.31
N VAL A 44 1.58 -3.02 -4.63
CA VAL A 44 1.48 -3.10 -3.17
C VAL A 44 2.84 -3.45 -2.58
N ALA A 45 3.23 -2.76 -1.52
CA ALA A 45 4.37 -3.14 -0.70
C ALA A 45 3.89 -3.92 0.52
N PHE A 46 4.54 -5.04 0.78
CA PHE A 46 4.31 -5.84 1.98
C PHE A 46 5.57 -5.79 2.84
N VAL A 47 5.48 -5.13 3.99
CA VAL A 47 6.59 -4.95 4.92
C VAL A 47 6.36 -5.86 6.12
N GLN A 48 7.26 -6.82 6.33
CA GLN A 48 7.15 -7.80 7.41
C GLN A 48 8.32 -7.73 8.37
N SER A 49 8.03 -7.97 9.66
CA SER A 49 9.06 -8.13 10.66
C SER A 49 9.66 -9.54 10.61
N SER A 50 10.95 -9.65 10.97
CA SER A 50 11.65 -10.95 11.05
C SER A 50 11.35 -11.70 12.33
N TRP A 51 10.93 -11.00 13.38
CA TRP A 51 10.60 -11.62 14.66
C TRP A 51 9.30 -12.40 14.53
N HIS A 52 9.28 -13.59 15.15
CA HIS A 52 8.15 -14.52 15.03
C HIS A 52 7.81 -14.85 13.58
N ARG A 53 8.84 -15.17 12.83
CA ARG A 53 8.78 -15.38 11.39
C ARG A 53 7.76 -16.43 10.99
N ASP A 54 7.60 -17.48 11.75
CA ASP A 54 6.61 -18.54 11.53
C ASP A 54 5.19 -17.99 11.40
N VAL A 55 4.78 -17.09 12.29
CA VAL A 55 3.45 -16.47 12.27
C VAL A 55 3.35 -15.41 11.18
N VAL A 56 4.35 -14.54 11.08
CA VAL A 56 4.37 -13.44 10.10
C VAL A 56 4.42 -13.97 8.67
N GLU A 57 5.09 -15.06 8.43
CA GLU A 57 5.16 -15.72 7.13
C GLU A 57 3.80 -16.25 6.69
N GLU A 58 2.98 -16.76 7.62
CA GLU A 58 1.61 -17.16 7.31
C GLU A 58 0.73 -15.96 6.89
N CYS A 59 0.94 -14.81 7.49
CA CYS A 59 0.28 -13.57 7.06
C CYS A 59 0.66 -13.23 5.61
N ARG A 60 1.93 -13.33 5.28
CA ARG A 60 2.43 -13.08 3.93
C ARG A 60 1.83 -14.04 2.91
N ILE A 61 1.88 -15.33 3.20
CA ILE A 61 1.36 -16.38 2.31
C ILE A 61 -0.13 -16.17 2.05
N SER A 62 -0.90 -15.94 3.10
CA SER A 62 -2.34 -15.71 3.00
C SER A 62 -2.65 -14.43 2.21
N PHE A 63 -1.90 -13.37 2.46
CA PHE A 63 -2.05 -12.11 1.74
C PHE A 63 -1.75 -12.27 0.25
N LEU A 64 -0.65 -12.90 -0.11
CA LEU A 64 -0.26 -13.10 -1.50
C LEU A 64 -1.28 -13.94 -2.25
N LYS A 65 -1.81 -14.97 -1.62
CA LYS A 65 -2.85 -15.83 -2.20
C LYS A 65 -4.14 -15.03 -2.46
N GLU A 66 -4.57 -14.25 -1.51
CA GLU A 66 -5.81 -13.46 -1.62
C GLU A 66 -5.69 -12.35 -2.66
N ILE A 67 -4.57 -11.64 -2.68
CA ILE A 67 -4.38 -10.53 -3.61
C ILE A 67 -4.19 -11.01 -5.05
N GLU A 68 -3.58 -12.16 -5.26
CA GLU A 68 -3.48 -12.82 -6.56
C GLU A 68 -4.85 -13.21 -7.09
N ALA A 69 -5.72 -13.74 -6.23
CA ALA A 69 -7.11 -14.05 -6.58
C ALA A 69 -7.90 -12.83 -7.04
N ARG A 70 -7.47 -11.64 -6.66
CA ARG A 70 -8.05 -10.35 -7.09
C ARG A 70 -7.31 -9.73 -8.27
N HIS A 71 -6.46 -10.48 -8.93
CA HIS A 71 -5.69 -10.07 -10.10
C HIS A 71 -4.69 -8.93 -9.86
N ILE A 72 -4.21 -8.77 -8.64
CA ILE A 72 -3.12 -7.86 -8.31
C ILE A 72 -1.85 -8.68 -8.17
N THR A 73 -0.93 -8.53 -9.11
CA THR A 73 0.29 -9.33 -9.18
C THR A 73 1.55 -8.55 -8.83
N ASN A 74 1.49 -7.24 -8.79
CA ASN A 74 2.63 -6.38 -8.46
C ASN A 74 2.73 -6.19 -6.96
N VAL A 75 3.40 -7.11 -6.28
CA VAL A 75 3.66 -7.06 -4.85
C VAL A 75 5.15 -7.15 -4.60
N ASP A 76 5.69 -6.16 -3.90
CA ASP A 76 7.07 -6.16 -3.43
C ASP A 76 7.09 -6.48 -1.93
N VAL A 77 7.86 -7.47 -1.54
CA VAL A 77 7.99 -7.91 -0.15
C VAL A 77 9.30 -7.38 0.43
N PHE A 78 9.19 -6.75 1.59
CA PHE A 78 10.33 -6.22 2.34
C PHE A 78 10.35 -6.81 3.74
N GLU A 79 11.54 -7.12 4.23
CA GLU A 79 11.73 -7.63 5.57
C GLU A 79 12.50 -6.60 6.41
N VAL A 80 12.02 -6.36 7.62
CA VAL A 80 12.66 -5.50 8.62
C VAL A 80 12.92 -6.29 9.89
N PRO A 81 13.86 -5.86 10.76
CA PRO A 81 14.20 -6.64 11.95
C PRO A 81 13.00 -6.90 12.87
N GLY A 82 12.27 -5.89 13.23
CA GLY A 82 11.12 -6.00 14.12
C GLY A 82 10.00 -5.06 13.72
N SER A 83 8.88 -5.15 14.41
CA SER A 83 7.72 -4.28 14.14
C SER A 83 8.05 -2.80 14.36
N PHE A 84 8.97 -2.49 15.25
CA PHE A 84 9.39 -1.13 15.55
C PHE A 84 10.04 -0.41 14.36
N GLU A 85 10.66 -1.15 13.44
CA GLU A 85 11.28 -0.61 12.24
C GLU A 85 10.32 -0.45 11.07
N ILE A 86 9.11 -0.98 11.17
CA ILE A 86 8.11 -0.92 10.09
C ILE A 86 7.75 0.52 9.71
N PRO A 87 7.47 1.45 10.64
CA PRO A 87 7.05 2.80 10.27
C PRO A 87 8.05 3.55 9.41
N LEU A 88 9.33 3.49 9.71
CA LEU A 88 10.36 4.12 8.90
C LEU A 88 10.38 3.56 7.48
N HIS A 89 10.35 2.24 7.37
CA HIS A 89 10.36 1.57 6.07
C HIS A 89 9.12 1.92 5.24
N ALA A 90 7.96 1.91 5.89
CA ALA A 90 6.70 2.32 5.27
C ALA A 90 6.74 3.79 4.78
N GLN A 91 7.32 4.68 5.57
CA GLN A 91 7.50 6.07 5.18
C GLN A 91 8.37 6.21 3.93
N LEU A 92 9.50 5.52 3.89
CA LEU A 92 10.41 5.56 2.75
C LEU A 92 9.74 5.02 1.48
N LEU A 93 8.99 3.94 1.60
CA LEU A 93 8.24 3.36 0.48
C LEU A 93 7.12 4.28 0.01
N ALA A 94 6.38 4.89 0.91
CA ALA A 94 5.31 5.83 0.57
C ALA A 94 5.85 7.05 -0.19
N LYS A 95 7.02 7.55 0.20
CA LYS A 95 7.67 8.68 -0.46
C LYS A 95 8.11 8.38 -1.89
N THR A 96 8.30 7.12 -2.25
CA THR A 96 8.61 6.75 -3.64
C THR A 96 7.46 6.99 -4.60
N ARG A 97 6.24 7.11 -4.10
CA ARG A 97 4.98 7.22 -4.86
C ARG A 97 4.74 6.06 -5.84
N ARG A 98 5.39 4.93 -5.62
CA ARG A 98 5.27 3.73 -6.47
C ARG A 98 4.16 2.78 -6.02
N TYR A 99 3.70 2.92 -4.79
CA TYR A 99 2.78 1.97 -4.17
C TYR A 99 1.39 2.55 -3.99
N THR A 100 0.39 1.77 -4.37
CA THR A 100 -1.02 2.08 -4.16
C THR A 100 -1.42 1.89 -2.70
N ALA A 101 -0.79 0.92 -2.05
CA ALA A 101 -1.00 0.61 -0.64
C ALA A 101 0.25 -0.05 -0.06
N ILE A 102 0.39 0.06 1.26
CA ILE A 102 1.45 -0.59 2.02
C ILE A 102 0.80 -1.44 3.11
N VAL A 103 1.20 -2.70 3.18
CA VAL A 103 0.76 -3.64 4.22
C VAL A 103 1.90 -3.83 5.20
N ALA A 104 1.61 -3.69 6.48
CA ALA A 104 2.57 -3.89 7.56
C ALA A 104 2.20 -5.14 8.34
N ALA A 105 3.08 -6.12 8.38
CA ALA A 105 2.86 -7.38 9.08
C ALA A 105 3.92 -7.60 10.17
N GLY A 106 3.47 -7.89 11.36
CA GLY A 106 4.33 -8.18 12.49
C GLY A 106 3.57 -8.83 13.62
N LEU A 107 4.30 -9.41 14.55
CA LEU A 107 3.73 -9.95 15.77
C LEU A 107 4.44 -9.30 16.95
N VAL A 108 3.67 -8.65 17.79
CA VAL A 108 4.16 -8.01 19.01
C VAL A 108 3.61 -8.77 20.20
N VAL A 109 4.49 -9.37 20.97
CA VAL A 109 4.18 -10.10 22.19
C VAL A 109 4.95 -9.54 23.37
N ASP A 110 4.52 -9.84 24.58
CA ASP A 110 5.26 -9.43 25.77
C ASP A 110 6.66 -10.05 25.77
N GLY A 111 7.66 -9.18 25.82
CA GLY A 111 9.06 -9.53 25.99
C GLY A 111 9.56 -9.10 27.36
N GLY A 112 10.75 -9.58 27.74
CA GLY A 112 11.33 -9.28 29.03
C GLY A 112 11.77 -7.82 29.24
N ILE A 113 11.81 -7.01 28.21
CA ILE A 113 12.35 -5.65 28.24
C ILE A 113 11.25 -4.61 28.07
N TYR A 114 10.36 -4.79 27.09
CA TYR A 114 9.28 -3.86 26.82
C TYR A 114 7.94 -4.54 26.90
N ARG A 115 6.96 -3.81 27.40
CA ARG A 115 5.56 -4.23 27.28
C ARG A 115 5.13 -4.14 25.82
N HIS A 116 4.48 -5.17 25.34
CA HIS A 116 4.00 -5.22 23.96
C HIS A 116 3.08 -4.04 23.60
N GLU A 117 2.31 -3.55 24.56
CA GLU A 117 1.38 -2.44 24.38
C GLU A 117 2.09 -1.15 23.95
N PHE A 118 3.27 -0.86 24.49
CA PHE A 118 4.03 0.33 24.11
C PHE A 118 4.54 0.23 22.68
N VAL A 119 5.05 -0.92 22.30
CA VAL A 119 5.54 -1.15 20.93
C VAL A 119 4.39 -1.13 19.94
N ALA A 120 3.34 -1.90 20.21
CA ALA A 120 2.17 -1.99 19.36
C ALA A 120 1.49 -0.64 19.17
N ASN A 121 1.24 0.08 20.25
CA ASN A 121 0.62 1.40 20.20
C ASN A 121 1.45 2.40 19.39
N THR A 122 2.76 2.42 19.62
CA THR A 122 3.68 3.30 18.88
C THR A 122 3.68 2.97 17.39
N VAL A 123 3.81 1.71 17.04
CA VAL A 123 3.86 1.27 15.64
C VAL A 123 2.55 1.58 14.91
N VAL A 124 1.42 1.19 15.48
CA VAL A 124 0.11 1.38 14.86
C VAL A 124 -0.25 2.85 14.75
N SER A 125 0.04 3.65 15.78
CA SER A 125 -0.21 5.10 15.74
C SER A 125 0.63 5.79 14.68
N ARG A 126 1.90 5.41 14.53
CA ARG A 126 2.76 6.00 13.50
C ARG A 126 2.36 5.56 12.09
N LEU A 127 1.88 4.36 11.91
CA LEU A 127 1.32 3.94 10.62
C LEU A 127 0.08 4.76 10.25
N MET A 128 -0.79 5.04 11.21
CA MET A 128 -1.94 5.91 10.98
C MET A 128 -1.51 7.33 10.61
N ASP A 129 -0.55 7.91 11.31
CA ASP A 129 -0.02 9.23 11.01
C ASP A 129 0.58 9.27 9.60
N LEU A 130 1.36 8.27 9.23
CA LEU A 130 1.96 8.17 7.91
C LEU A 130 0.92 8.04 6.80
N GLN A 131 -0.14 7.27 7.03
CA GLN A 131 -1.24 7.15 6.09
C GLN A 131 -1.89 8.50 5.82
N LEU A 132 -2.17 9.27 6.86
CA LEU A 132 -2.78 10.59 6.75
C LEU A 132 -1.83 11.60 6.10
N ASP A 133 -0.54 11.56 6.44
CA ASP A 133 0.46 12.51 5.95
C ASP A 133 0.83 12.23 4.48
N THR A 134 0.91 10.98 4.10
CA THR A 134 1.35 10.60 2.74
C THR A 134 0.20 10.40 1.76
N GLY A 135 -1.01 10.17 2.27
CA GLY A 135 -2.15 9.78 1.46
C GLY A 135 -2.08 8.36 0.89
N VAL A 136 -1.09 7.57 1.29
CA VAL A 136 -0.96 6.17 0.89
C VAL A 136 -1.61 5.29 1.94
N PRO A 137 -2.61 4.47 1.58
CA PRO A 137 -3.23 3.53 2.51
C PRO A 137 -2.19 2.60 3.15
N MET A 138 -2.22 2.53 4.47
CA MET A 138 -1.36 1.63 5.24
C MET A 138 -2.23 0.68 6.04
N ILE A 139 -2.18 -0.59 5.66
CA ILE A 139 -2.99 -1.65 6.23
C ILE A 139 -2.17 -2.36 7.29
N SER A 140 -2.67 -2.37 8.50
CA SER A 140 -1.98 -2.99 9.62
C SER A 140 -2.41 -4.44 9.82
N ALA A 141 -1.45 -5.34 9.67
CA ALA A 141 -1.50 -6.71 10.12
C ALA A 141 -0.47 -6.92 11.27
N VAL A 142 -0.29 -5.90 12.10
CA VAL A 142 0.52 -5.97 13.31
C VAL A 142 -0.33 -6.61 14.39
N LEU A 143 -0.05 -7.86 14.67
CA LEU A 143 -0.81 -8.69 15.59
C LEU A 143 -0.33 -8.48 17.03
N THR A 144 -1.27 -8.35 17.93
CA THR A 144 -1.00 -8.10 19.35
C THR A 144 -1.83 -9.06 20.22
N PRO A 145 -1.52 -10.36 20.18
CA PRO A 145 -2.33 -11.32 20.92
C PRO A 145 -2.17 -11.14 22.44
N HIS A 146 -3.26 -11.32 23.14
CA HIS A 146 -3.27 -11.44 24.60
C HIS A 146 -2.87 -12.88 24.98
N HIS A 147 -1.63 -13.14 25.10
CA HIS A 147 -1.06 -14.48 25.36
C HIS A 147 -0.93 -15.36 24.15
#